data_73123ca2e6b5ed92b6fd1c11417449f4
#
_entry.id   73123ca2e6b5ed92b6fd1c11417449f4
#
_cell.length_a   1.000
_cell.length_b   1.000
_cell.length_c   1.000
_cell.angle_alpha   90.00
_cell.angle_beta   90.00
_cell.angle_gamma   90.00
#
_symmetry.space_group_name_H-M   'P 1'
#
loop_
_entity.id
_entity.type
_entity.pdbx_description
1 polymer ?
#
loop_
_entity_poly.entity_id
_entity_poly.type
_entity_poly.pdbx_seq_one_letter_code
_entity_poly.pdbx_strand_id
1 'polypeptide(L)'
;MGAYAAFNFQARFENMPLLIALIGGGLCAMVVGVVFGLPSLRIRGLYLAVATLAAQFFIDWITTRAAWVTNNSSSGSVSAKALEILGWQIDTPMEKYLLCLAILCVLALGAKNLVRSSVGREWMAMRDMDVAASVIGIRPVYAKLSAFAVSSFIVGIAGALWGFVHLGSWEPAAFGLNQSLQLLFMIIIGGLGSIVGSIFGAAFFVLLPLFLNQVPHWMGLPISTATATYLEHMIFGALIVFFLIVEPHGLAKLWATARQKLRVWPFPH
;
A
#
# COMPACT_ATOMS: atom_id res chain seq x y z
N MET A 1 11.91 2.01 -1.87
CA MET A 1 12.77 2.76 -0.91
C MET A 1 12.68 2.22 0.52
N GLY A 2 11.48 2.09 1.13
CA GLY A 2 11.37 1.62 2.52
C GLY A 2 12.07 0.27 2.78
N ALA A 3 11.87 -0.72 1.91
CA ALA A 3 12.50 -2.04 2.02
C ALA A 3 14.04 -1.98 1.94
N TYR A 4 14.57 -1.21 0.99
CA TYR A 4 16.02 -1.03 0.83
C TYR A 4 16.66 -0.26 1.99
N ALA A 5 15.96 0.76 2.50
CA ALA A 5 16.43 1.50 3.67
C ALA A 5 16.44 0.61 4.93
N ALA A 6 15.36 -0.14 5.18
CA ALA A 6 15.29 -1.09 6.29
C ALA A 6 16.39 -2.16 6.20
N PHE A 7 16.65 -2.70 4.99
CA PHE A 7 17.75 -3.62 4.74
C PHE A 7 19.11 -2.99 5.10
N ASN A 8 19.37 -1.76 4.64
CA ASN A 8 20.61 -1.07 4.94
C ASN A 8 20.81 -0.80 6.43
N PHE A 9 19.75 -0.51 7.17
CA PHE A 9 19.83 -0.41 8.62
C PHE A 9 20.26 -1.74 9.26
N GLN A 10 19.63 -2.85 8.88
CA GLN A 10 20.02 -4.17 9.40
C GLN A 10 21.41 -4.65 8.92
N ALA A 11 21.81 -4.28 7.70
CA ALA A 11 23.10 -4.70 7.18
C ALA A 11 24.28 -4.01 7.85
N ARG A 12 24.11 -2.75 8.27
CA ARG A 12 25.19 -1.89 8.80
C ARG A 12 25.25 -1.81 10.30
N PHE A 13 24.12 -1.97 10.97
CA PHE A 13 24.07 -1.97 12.43
C PHE A 13 23.93 -3.41 12.92
N GLU A 14 24.94 -3.91 13.62
CA GLU A 14 24.89 -5.22 14.26
C GLU A 14 23.78 -5.23 15.34
N ASN A 15 23.02 -6.32 15.38
CA ASN A 15 21.93 -6.54 16.34
C ASN A 15 20.77 -5.52 16.29
N MET A 16 20.51 -4.88 15.12
CA MET A 16 19.38 -3.97 15.02
C MET A 16 18.05 -4.74 14.98
N PRO A 17 17.12 -4.48 15.92
CA PRO A 17 15.81 -5.14 15.90
C PRO A 17 15.04 -4.80 14.62
N LEU A 18 14.33 -5.78 14.06
CA LEU A 18 13.53 -5.61 12.85
C LEU A 18 12.57 -4.41 12.95
N LEU A 19 11.94 -4.22 14.10
CA LEU A 19 10.97 -3.12 14.30
C LEU A 19 11.60 -1.74 14.10
N ILE A 20 12.82 -1.53 14.61
CA ILE A 20 13.55 -0.27 14.45
C ILE A 20 13.95 -0.08 12.98
N ALA A 21 14.39 -1.15 12.30
CA ALA A 21 14.72 -1.10 10.89
C ALA A 21 13.49 -0.77 10.01
N LEU A 22 12.31 -1.30 10.35
CA LEU A 22 11.05 -0.98 9.68
C LEU A 22 10.66 0.49 9.85
N ILE A 23 10.77 1.03 11.07
CA ILE A 23 10.50 2.45 11.34
C ILE A 23 11.53 3.33 10.59
N GLY A 24 12.81 2.97 10.62
CA GLY A 24 13.86 3.66 9.86
C GLY A 24 13.60 3.64 8.36
N GLY A 25 13.19 2.50 7.80
CA GLY A 25 12.75 2.36 6.42
C GLY A 25 11.56 3.26 6.08
N GLY A 26 10.56 3.31 6.97
CA GLY A 26 9.42 4.22 6.85
C GLY A 26 9.84 5.70 6.87
N LEU A 27 10.75 6.10 7.77
CA LEU A 27 11.26 7.47 7.84
C LEU A 27 12.05 7.86 6.58
N CYS A 28 12.87 6.97 6.05
CA CYS A 28 13.55 7.21 4.77
C CYS A 28 12.55 7.36 3.62
N ALA A 29 11.52 6.51 3.57
CA ALA A 29 10.45 6.62 2.57
C ALA A 29 9.67 7.92 2.73
N MET A 30 9.43 8.38 3.96
CA MET A 30 8.81 9.68 4.25
C MET A 30 9.63 10.84 3.68
N VAL A 31 10.93 10.86 3.89
CA VAL A 31 11.82 11.91 3.35
C VAL A 31 11.76 11.93 1.82
N VAL A 32 11.86 10.77 1.19
CA VAL A 32 11.74 10.63 -0.27
C VAL A 32 10.37 11.11 -0.75
N GLY A 33 9.30 10.72 -0.07
CA GLY A 33 7.93 11.15 -0.38
C GLY A 33 7.75 12.67 -0.27
N VAL A 34 8.36 13.31 0.72
CA VAL A 34 8.37 14.77 0.85
C VAL A 34 9.13 15.43 -0.30
N VAL A 35 10.32 14.92 -0.65
CA VAL A 35 11.13 15.46 -1.74
C VAL A 35 10.38 15.42 -3.08
N PHE A 36 9.76 14.28 -3.42
CA PHE A 36 8.96 14.15 -4.64
C PHE A 36 7.57 14.77 -4.51
N GLY A 37 7.07 14.96 -3.31
CA GLY A 37 5.84 15.69 -3.03
C GLY A 37 5.95 17.21 -3.29
N LEU A 38 7.14 17.80 -3.12
CA LEU A 38 7.34 19.25 -3.38
C LEU A 38 7.00 19.69 -4.81
N PRO A 39 7.50 19.03 -5.87
CA PRO A 39 7.09 19.36 -7.24
C PRO A 39 5.60 19.20 -7.48
N SER A 40 4.97 18.20 -6.84
CA SER A 40 3.54 17.90 -6.99
C SER A 40 2.63 19.03 -6.51
N LEU A 41 3.12 19.92 -5.64
CA LEU A 41 2.37 21.07 -5.17
C LEU A 41 2.09 22.12 -6.26
N ARG A 42 2.96 22.20 -7.26
CA ARG A 42 2.87 23.15 -8.37
C ARG A 42 2.23 22.56 -9.62
N ILE A 43 2.20 21.25 -9.72
CA ILE A 43 1.75 20.51 -10.91
C ILE A 43 0.35 19.95 -10.63
N ARG A 44 -0.58 20.10 -11.58
CA ARG A 44 -1.96 19.60 -11.46
C ARG A 44 -2.32 18.68 -12.64
N GLY A 45 -3.27 17.77 -12.39
CA GLY A 45 -3.85 16.91 -13.43
C GLY A 45 -2.85 15.89 -13.99
N LEU A 46 -2.85 15.72 -15.30
CA LEU A 46 -2.06 14.70 -16.02
C LEU A 46 -0.55 14.85 -15.78
N TYR A 47 -0.05 16.07 -15.70
CA TYR A 47 1.37 16.33 -15.46
C TYR A 47 1.85 15.81 -14.08
N LEU A 48 0.98 15.78 -13.10
CA LEU A 48 1.28 15.18 -11.79
C LEU A 48 1.49 13.68 -11.92
N ALA A 49 0.64 12.99 -12.70
CA ALA A 49 0.80 11.56 -12.95
C ALA A 49 2.13 11.25 -13.65
N VAL A 50 2.50 12.04 -14.67
CA VAL A 50 3.79 11.89 -15.37
C VAL A 50 4.97 12.15 -14.43
N ALA A 51 4.90 13.16 -13.57
CA ALA A 51 5.95 13.48 -12.62
C ALA A 51 6.13 12.35 -11.56
N THR A 52 5.04 11.74 -11.10
CA THR A 52 5.12 10.61 -10.16
C THR A 52 5.67 9.34 -10.82
N LEU A 53 5.34 9.08 -12.08
CA LEU A 53 5.95 8.00 -12.85
C LEU A 53 7.46 8.24 -13.08
N ALA A 54 7.85 9.46 -13.42
CA ALA A 54 9.26 9.83 -13.55
C ALA A 54 10.02 9.62 -12.22
N ALA A 55 9.41 9.99 -11.09
CA ALA A 55 9.95 9.74 -9.77
C ALA A 55 10.14 8.25 -9.48
N GLN A 56 9.20 7.40 -9.89
CA GLN A 56 9.31 5.95 -9.74
C GLN A 56 10.51 5.41 -10.54
N PHE A 57 10.63 5.74 -11.82
CA PHE A 57 11.76 5.30 -12.64
C PHE A 57 13.10 5.82 -12.13
N PHE A 58 13.12 7.04 -11.58
CA PHE A 58 14.33 7.59 -10.97
C PHE A 58 14.73 6.81 -9.71
N ILE A 59 13.76 6.42 -8.88
CA ILE A 59 14.00 5.59 -7.70
C ILE A 59 14.48 4.21 -8.09
N ASP A 60 13.89 3.59 -9.11
CA ASP A 60 14.32 2.29 -9.64
C ASP A 60 15.75 2.36 -10.18
N TRP A 61 16.08 3.44 -10.88
CA TRP A 61 17.44 3.68 -11.36
C TRP A 61 18.46 3.84 -10.22
N ILE A 62 18.13 4.62 -9.18
CA ILE A 62 19.00 4.77 -8.00
C ILE A 62 19.17 3.42 -7.29
N THR A 63 18.10 2.71 -7.02
CA THR A 63 18.16 1.42 -6.30
C THR A 63 18.94 0.37 -7.07
N THR A 64 18.97 0.42 -8.40
CA THR A 64 19.76 -0.50 -9.22
C THR A 64 21.24 -0.09 -9.30
N ARG A 65 21.52 1.22 -9.39
CA ARG A 65 22.89 1.74 -9.66
C ARG A 65 23.68 2.11 -8.42
N ALA A 66 23.02 2.48 -7.33
CA ALA A 66 23.70 2.91 -6.12
C ALA A 66 24.22 1.70 -5.33
N ALA A 67 25.47 1.37 -5.51
CA ALA A 67 26.17 0.28 -4.80
C ALA A 67 25.99 0.38 -3.27
N TRP A 68 25.87 1.59 -2.76
CA TRP A 68 25.63 1.84 -1.34
C TRP A 68 24.25 1.35 -0.87
N VAL A 69 23.21 1.41 -1.71
CA VAL A 69 21.85 0.99 -1.38
C VAL A 69 21.70 -0.54 -1.45
N THR A 70 22.41 -1.18 -2.37
CA THR A 70 22.31 -2.61 -2.67
C THR A 70 23.42 -3.45 -2.07
N ASN A 71 24.26 -2.84 -1.23
CA ASN A 71 25.44 -3.50 -0.65
C ASN A 71 26.36 -4.15 -1.70
N ASN A 72 26.66 -3.40 -2.79
CA ASN A 72 27.49 -3.80 -3.92
C ASN A 72 26.93 -4.96 -4.77
N SER A 73 25.66 -5.26 -4.71
CA SER A 73 25.05 -6.24 -5.59
C SER A 73 24.91 -5.66 -7.00
N SER A 74 25.40 -6.37 -8.02
CA SER A 74 25.38 -5.91 -9.42
C SER A 74 23.98 -5.91 -10.04
N SER A 75 23.08 -6.76 -9.53
CA SER A 75 21.68 -6.90 -9.98
C SER A 75 20.71 -6.04 -9.18
N GLY A 76 21.18 -5.35 -8.14
CA GLY A 76 20.30 -4.65 -7.22
C GLY A 76 19.50 -5.55 -6.28
N SER A 77 19.71 -6.88 -6.34
CA SER A 77 19.06 -7.83 -5.46
C SER A 77 19.64 -7.78 -4.06
N VAL A 78 18.79 -7.86 -3.07
CA VAL A 78 19.15 -7.93 -1.65
C VAL A 78 18.36 -9.04 -0.98
N SER A 79 19.00 -9.73 -0.02
CA SER A 79 18.36 -10.81 0.75
C SER A 79 18.21 -10.39 2.20
N ALA A 80 17.01 -10.60 2.75
CA ALA A 80 16.74 -10.37 4.16
C ALA A 80 17.64 -11.24 5.03
N LYS A 81 18.13 -10.69 6.14
CA LYS A 81 18.66 -11.48 7.23
C LYS A 81 17.50 -12.22 7.92
N ALA A 82 17.82 -13.23 8.74
CA ALA A 82 16.83 -13.91 9.58
C ALA A 82 15.99 -12.87 10.35
N LEU A 83 14.67 -13.13 10.40
CA LEU A 83 13.74 -12.24 11.08
C LEU A 83 13.89 -12.42 12.60
N GLU A 84 14.56 -11.48 13.24
CA GLU A 84 14.75 -11.50 14.70
C GLU A 84 14.04 -10.31 15.36
N ILE A 85 13.22 -10.59 16.35
CA ILE A 85 12.59 -9.57 17.20
C ILE A 85 12.96 -9.86 18.65
N LEU A 86 13.69 -8.94 19.27
CA LEU A 86 14.13 -9.06 20.68
C LEU A 86 14.82 -10.39 21.03
N GLY A 87 15.61 -10.96 20.09
CA GLY A 87 16.31 -12.22 20.28
C GLY A 87 15.47 -13.49 19.95
N TRP A 88 14.22 -13.30 19.51
CA TRP A 88 13.37 -14.40 19.06
C TRP A 88 13.40 -14.48 17.54
N GLN A 89 13.80 -15.63 16.99
CA GLN A 89 13.76 -15.88 15.54
C GLN A 89 12.33 -16.21 15.11
N ILE A 90 11.89 -15.54 14.05
CA ILE A 90 10.54 -15.70 13.49
C ILE A 90 10.66 -16.52 12.20
N ASP A 91 10.54 -17.84 12.34
CA ASP A 91 10.66 -18.75 11.20
C ASP A 91 9.31 -19.33 10.77
N THR A 92 8.37 -19.49 11.71
CA THR A 92 7.08 -20.11 11.41
C THR A 92 6.16 -19.17 10.63
N PRO A 93 5.37 -19.69 9.65
CA PRO A 93 4.39 -18.89 8.91
C PRO A 93 3.37 -18.21 9.84
N MET A 94 3.04 -18.83 10.97
CA MET A 94 2.10 -18.29 11.95
C MET A 94 2.65 -17.06 12.65
N GLU A 95 3.91 -17.06 13.04
CA GLU A 95 4.58 -15.91 13.67
C GLU A 95 4.69 -14.74 12.69
N LYS A 96 5.04 -15.02 11.43
CA LYS A 96 5.08 -14.02 10.34
C LYS A 96 3.71 -13.37 10.14
N TYR A 97 2.65 -14.17 10.14
CA TYR A 97 1.28 -13.67 10.04
C TYR A 97 0.91 -12.77 11.23
N LEU A 98 1.18 -13.22 12.46
CA LEU A 98 0.87 -12.44 13.67
C LEU A 98 1.65 -11.14 13.72
N LEU A 99 2.91 -11.13 13.29
CA LEU A 99 3.71 -9.91 13.17
C LEU A 99 3.08 -8.92 12.20
N CYS A 100 2.75 -9.36 10.98
CA CYS A 100 2.10 -8.51 9.99
C CYS A 100 0.76 -7.98 10.50
N LEU A 101 -0.04 -8.83 11.15
CA LEU A 101 -1.33 -8.43 11.71
C LEU A 101 -1.18 -7.39 12.82
N ALA A 102 -0.22 -7.56 13.72
CA ALA A 102 0.05 -6.61 14.80
C ALA A 102 0.45 -5.24 14.24
N ILE A 103 1.39 -5.21 13.29
CA ILE A 103 1.82 -3.96 12.65
C ILE A 103 0.68 -3.32 11.86
N LEU A 104 -0.11 -4.10 11.12
CA LEU A 104 -1.29 -3.61 10.41
C LEU A 104 -2.29 -2.96 11.37
N CYS A 105 -2.59 -3.60 12.51
CA CYS A 105 -3.48 -3.05 13.53
C CYS A 105 -2.96 -1.72 14.09
N VAL A 106 -1.69 -1.63 14.42
CA VAL A 106 -1.06 -0.41 14.92
C VAL A 106 -1.14 0.71 13.88
N LEU A 107 -0.77 0.44 12.62
CA LEU A 107 -0.83 1.42 11.54
C LEU A 107 -2.26 1.84 11.21
N ALA A 108 -3.22 0.91 11.19
CA ALA A 108 -4.63 1.20 10.93
C ALA A 108 -5.24 2.06 12.05
N LEU A 109 -4.93 1.77 13.32
CA LEU A 109 -5.35 2.58 14.46
C LEU A 109 -4.69 3.97 14.42
N GLY A 110 -3.42 4.04 14.11
CA GLY A 110 -2.70 5.30 13.91
C GLY A 110 -3.32 6.15 12.81
N ALA A 111 -3.58 5.56 11.63
CA ALA A 111 -4.23 6.22 10.51
C ALA A 111 -5.65 6.70 10.88
N LYS A 112 -6.44 5.88 11.58
CA LYS A 112 -7.78 6.24 12.03
C LYS A 112 -7.75 7.43 13.00
N ASN A 113 -6.83 7.43 13.96
CA ASN A 113 -6.68 8.53 14.92
C ASN A 113 -6.21 9.81 14.22
N LEU A 114 -5.29 9.68 13.26
CA LEU A 114 -4.77 10.80 12.49
C LEU A 114 -5.87 11.46 11.63
N VAL A 115 -6.70 10.68 10.95
CA VAL A 115 -7.83 11.20 10.16
C VAL A 115 -8.84 11.95 11.05
N ARG A 116 -9.00 11.56 12.31
CA ARG A 116 -9.88 12.24 13.27
C ARG A 116 -9.26 13.49 13.91
N SER A 117 -7.96 13.67 13.80
CA SER A 117 -7.22 14.82 14.34
C SER A 117 -7.50 16.12 13.57
N SER A 118 -6.96 17.26 14.06
CA SER A 118 -6.99 18.54 13.34
C SER A 118 -6.33 18.44 11.97
N VAL A 119 -5.19 17.74 11.90
CA VAL A 119 -4.44 17.54 10.65
C VAL A 119 -5.27 16.76 9.62
N GLY A 120 -5.97 15.71 10.04
CA GLY A 120 -6.85 14.94 9.16
C GLY A 120 -8.02 15.77 8.63
N ARG A 121 -8.58 16.67 9.45
CA ARG A 121 -9.64 17.59 9.00
C ARG A 121 -9.12 18.61 7.97
N GLU A 122 -7.91 19.12 8.15
CA GLU A 122 -7.26 19.98 7.16
C GLU A 122 -7.06 19.26 5.82
N TRP A 123 -6.64 17.98 5.85
CA TRP A 123 -6.51 17.16 4.63
C TRP A 123 -7.83 16.96 3.92
N MET A 124 -8.91 16.68 4.67
CA MET A 124 -10.25 16.54 4.09
C MET A 124 -10.75 17.85 3.48
N ALA A 125 -10.58 18.98 4.17
CA ALA A 125 -10.94 20.28 3.65
C ALA A 125 -10.18 20.63 2.35
N MET A 126 -8.89 20.35 2.32
CA MET A 126 -8.05 20.54 1.12
C MET A 126 -8.41 19.62 -0.05
N ARG A 127 -8.88 18.40 0.25
CA ARG A 127 -9.36 17.47 -0.77
C ARG A 127 -10.65 17.93 -1.41
N ASP A 128 -11.59 18.41 -0.60
CA ASP A 128 -12.94 18.74 -1.04
C ASP A 128 -12.98 20.11 -1.76
N MET A 129 -12.34 21.15 -1.18
CA MET A 129 -12.28 22.50 -1.76
C MET A 129 -10.99 23.23 -1.37
N ASP A 130 -9.93 23.09 -2.17
CA ASP A 130 -8.61 23.66 -1.89
C ASP A 130 -8.61 25.19 -1.78
N VAL A 131 -9.41 25.88 -2.60
CA VAL A 131 -9.54 27.34 -2.58
C VAL A 131 -10.25 27.81 -1.30
N ALA A 132 -11.38 27.22 -0.95
CA ALA A 132 -12.12 27.56 0.26
C ALA A 132 -11.30 27.27 1.52
N ALA A 133 -10.59 26.14 1.56
CA ALA A 133 -9.68 25.80 2.67
C ALA A 133 -8.59 26.86 2.86
N SER A 134 -8.04 27.41 1.78
CA SER A 134 -7.02 28.46 1.87
C SER A 134 -7.57 29.77 2.42
N VAL A 135 -8.82 30.13 2.12
CA VAL A 135 -9.50 31.34 2.61
C VAL A 135 -9.71 31.28 4.14
N ILE A 136 -10.01 30.12 4.68
CA ILE A 136 -10.18 29.91 6.13
C ILE A 136 -8.85 29.73 6.88
N GLY A 137 -7.70 29.94 6.18
CA GLY A 137 -6.37 29.96 6.79
C GLY A 137 -5.60 28.65 6.78
N ILE A 138 -6.10 27.58 6.14
CA ILE A 138 -5.36 26.33 5.96
C ILE A 138 -4.27 26.58 4.90
N ARG A 139 -3.02 26.25 5.25
CA ARG A 139 -1.87 26.38 4.36
C ARG A 139 -1.78 25.19 3.41
N PRO A 140 -2.06 25.33 2.09
CA PRO A 140 -2.13 24.21 1.15
C PRO A 140 -0.84 23.38 1.08
N VAL A 141 0.31 24.08 1.13
CA VAL A 141 1.62 23.42 1.06
C VAL A 141 1.84 22.47 2.23
N TYR A 142 1.58 22.92 3.46
CA TYR A 142 1.78 22.12 4.65
C TYR A 142 0.79 20.95 4.71
N ALA A 143 -0.48 21.18 4.39
CA ALA A 143 -1.49 20.14 4.40
C ALA A 143 -1.18 19.03 3.39
N LYS A 144 -0.84 19.38 2.15
CA LYS A 144 -0.46 18.41 1.12
C LYS A 144 0.83 17.68 1.47
N LEU A 145 1.86 18.40 1.90
CA LEU A 145 3.17 17.82 2.20
C LEU A 145 3.13 16.88 3.40
N SER A 146 2.37 17.24 4.44
CA SER A 146 2.17 16.36 5.61
C SER A 146 1.40 15.09 5.23
N ALA A 147 0.41 15.17 4.33
CA ALA A 147 -0.29 14.00 3.81
C ALA A 147 0.66 13.08 3.03
N PHE A 148 1.51 13.64 2.15
CA PHE A 148 2.56 12.87 1.46
C PHE A 148 3.54 12.23 2.42
N ALA A 149 4.00 12.96 3.44
CA ALA A 149 4.93 12.47 4.44
C ALA A 149 4.39 11.24 5.18
N VAL A 150 3.17 11.36 5.72
CA VAL A 150 2.55 10.27 6.49
C VAL A 150 2.20 9.08 5.60
N SER A 151 1.64 9.31 4.42
CA SER A 151 1.32 8.21 3.49
C SER A 151 2.58 7.46 3.07
N SER A 152 3.65 8.17 2.72
CA SER A 152 4.93 7.56 2.35
C SER A 152 5.58 6.80 3.50
N PHE A 153 5.43 7.27 4.74
CA PHE A 153 5.88 6.55 5.93
C PHE A 153 5.18 5.20 6.08
N ILE A 154 3.84 5.20 5.99
CA ILE A 154 3.04 3.97 6.11
C ILE A 154 3.35 3.00 4.96
N VAL A 155 3.41 3.50 3.73
CA VAL A 155 3.76 2.69 2.54
C VAL A 155 5.21 2.18 2.63
N GLY A 156 6.13 2.97 3.19
CA GLY A 156 7.51 2.56 3.43
C GLY A 156 7.64 1.39 4.38
N ILE A 157 6.88 1.39 5.49
CA ILE A 157 6.80 0.26 6.42
C ILE A 157 6.16 -0.95 5.76
N ALA A 158 5.05 -0.76 5.04
CA ALA A 158 4.36 -1.85 4.33
C ALA A 158 5.27 -2.51 3.28
N GLY A 159 6.01 -1.71 2.50
CA GLY A 159 6.97 -2.21 1.53
C GLY A 159 8.14 -2.95 2.16
N ALA A 160 8.62 -2.49 3.31
CA ALA A 160 9.65 -3.20 4.07
C ALA A 160 9.13 -4.54 4.61
N LEU A 161 7.93 -4.56 5.21
CA LEU A 161 7.30 -5.81 5.66
C LEU A 161 7.12 -6.80 4.51
N TRP A 162 6.66 -6.33 3.35
CA TRP A 162 6.48 -7.19 2.19
C TRP A 162 7.81 -7.79 1.73
N GLY A 163 8.88 -7.00 1.68
CA GLY A 163 10.22 -7.47 1.35
C GLY A 163 10.75 -8.51 2.33
N PHE A 164 10.72 -8.20 3.64
CA PHE A 164 11.30 -9.05 4.68
C PHE A 164 10.48 -10.31 4.95
N VAL A 165 9.15 -10.21 5.02
CA VAL A 165 8.29 -11.31 5.46
C VAL A 165 7.83 -12.19 4.30
N HIS A 166 7.51 -11.59 3.15
CA HIS A 166 6.92 -12.32 2.02
C HIS A 166 7.96 -12.72 0.98
N LEU A 167 8.80 -11.77 0.52
CA LEU A 167 9.77 -12.05 -0.53
C LEU A 167 11.02 -12.76 -0.02
N GLY A 168 11.52 -12.40 1.15
CA GLY A 168 12.78 -12.90 1.71
C GLY A 168 14.03 -12.40 0.95
N SER A 169 13.98 -12.35 -0.37
CA SER A 169 14.95 -11.67 -1.21
C SER A 169 14.20 -10.89 -2.30
N TRP A 170 14.65 -9.70 -2.63
CA TRP A 170 13.97 -8.83 -3.58
C TRP A 170 14.92 -8.03 -4.44
N GLU A 171 14.44 -7.67 -5.60
CA GLU A 171 15.05 -6.76 -6.55
C GLU A 171 14.14 -5.55 -6.79
N PRO A 172 14.62 -4.44 -7.40
CA PRO A 172 13.77 -3.27 -7.66
C PRO A 172 12.51 -3.57 -8.45
N ALA A 173 12.57 -4.52 -9.40
CA ALA A 173 11.44 -4.93 -10.23
C ALA A 173 10.23 -5.44 -9.43
N ALA A 174 10.45 -6.02 -8.23
CA ALA A 174 9.37 -6.46 -7.35
C ALA A 174 8.47 -5.30 -6.88
N PHE A 175 8.98 -4.05 -6.85
CA PHE A 175 8.24 -2.85 -6.47
C PHE A 175 7.86 -1.99 -7.69
N GLY A 176 7.79 -2.59 -8.87
CA GLY A 176 7.54 -1.92 -10.13
C GLY A 176 6.11 -1.36 -10.29
N LEU A 177 5.87 -0.80 -11.49
CA LEU A 177 4.60 -0.17 -11.85
C LEU A 177 3.40 -1.13 -11.74
N ASN A 178 3.59 -2.39 -12.12
CA ASN A 178 2.53 -3.41 -12.04
C ASN A 178 2.03 -3.57 -10.60
N GLN A 179 2.93 -3.60 -9.62
CA GLN A 179 2.55 -3.68 -8.20
C GLN A 179 1.79 -2.44 -7.73
N SER A 180 2.20 -1.27 -8.20
CA SER A 180 1.49 -0.01 -7.91
C SER A 180 0.08 0.00 -8.48
N LEU A 181 -0.12 -0.52 -9.70
CA LEU A 181 -1.44 -0.64 -10.32
C LEU A 181 -2.31 -1.66 -9.59
N GLN A 182 -1.76 -2.79 -9.15
CA GLN A 182 -2.49 -3.77 -8.34
C GLN A 182 -2.99 -3.15 -7.03
N LEU A 183 -2.15 -2.40 -6.32
CA LEU A 183 -2.56 -1.68 -5.11
C LEU A 183 -3.65 -0.65 -5.39
N LEU A 184 -3.57 0.07 -6.51
CA LEU A 184 -4.60 1.00 -6.94
C LEU A 184 -5.94 0.29 -7.15
N PHE A 185 -5.93 -0.87 -7.81
CA PHE A 185 -7.13 -1.67 -8.04
C PHE A 185 -7.75 -2.19 -6.73
N MET A 186 -6.92 -2.65 -5.78
CA MET A 186 -7.40 -3.05 -4.46
C MET A 186 -8.15 -1.91 -3.76
N ILE A 187 -7.63 -0.68 -3.84
CA ILE A 187 -8.23 0.50 -3.21
C ILE A 187 -9.52 0.92 -3.91
N ILE A 188 -9.57 0.87 -5.25
CA ILE A 188 -10.78 1.21 -6.02
C ILE A 188 -11.90 0.22 -5.71
N ILE A 189 -11.63 -1.07 -5.77
CA ILE A 189 -12.62 -2.12 -5.46
C ILE A 189 -13.07 -2.02 -4.00
N GLY A 190 -12.13 -1.77 -3.08
CA GLY A 190 -12.42 -1.65 -1.66
C GLY A 190 -13.25 -0.43 -1.31
N GLY A 191 -13.04 0.67 -2.02
CA GLY A 191 -13.70 1.96 -1.83
C GLY A 191 -12.76 3.04 -1.31
N LEU A 192 -12.60 4.08 -2.12
CA LEU A 192 -11.72 5.22 -1.84
C LEU A 192 -12.13 5.93 -0.54
N GLY A 193 -11.16 6.23 0.30
CA GLY A 193 -11.35 6.97 1.55
C GLY A 193 -11.84 6.14 2.74
N SER A 194 -11.91 4.81 2.63
CA SER A 194 -12.31 3.92 3.72
C SER A 194 -11.19 2.97 4.12
N ILE A 195 -10.72 3.03 5.38
CA ILE A 195 -9.71 2.10 5.91
C ILE A 195 -10.24 0.65 5.91
N VAL A 196 -11.51 0.47 6.26
CA VAL A 196 -12.15 -0.84 6.24
C VAL A 196 -12.32 -1.33 4.79
N GLY A 197 -12.65 -0.41 3.89
CA GLY A 197 -12.75 -0.70 2.45
C GLY A 197 -11.43 -1.20 1.87
N SER A 198 -10.32 -0.58 2.20
CA SER A 198 -9.00 -1.03 1.70
C SER A 198 -8.66 -2.46 2.17
N ILE A 199 -9.05 -2.86 3.38
CA ILE A 199 -8.87 -4.23 3.88
C ILE A 199 -9.75 -5.21 3.08
N PHE A 200 -11.02 -4.88 2.84
CA PHE A 200 -11.91 -5.71 2.01
C PHE A 200 -11.43 -5.81 0.56
N GLY A 201 -10.97 -4.70 -0.02
CA GLY A 201 -10.42 -4.71 -1.38
C GLY A 201 -9.17 -5.56 -1.51
N ALA A 202 -8.25 -5.47 -0.53
CA ALA A 202 -7.06 -6.31 -0.49
C ALA A 202 -7.41 -7.80 -0.31
N ALA A 203 -8.31 -8.12 0.63
CA ALA A 203 -8.78 -9.49 0.83
C ALA A 203 -9.45 -10.05 -0.43
N PHE A 204 -10.32 -9.27 -1.07
CA PHE A 204 -10.99 -9.66 -2.30
C PHE A 204 -9.98 -9.92 -3.42
N PHE A 205 -9.00 -9.02 -3.60
CA PHE A 205 -7.98 -9.16 -4.64
C PHE A 205 -7.11 -10.41 -4.46
N VAL A 206 -6.78 -10.77 -3.21
CA VAL A 206 -5.97 -11.97 -2.91
C VAL A 206 -6.81 -13.25 -2.99
N LEU A 207 -8.07 -13.21 -2.56
CA LEU A 207 -8.94 -14.40 -2.56
C LEU A 207 -9.47 -14.75 -3.94
N LEU A 208 -9.69 -13.76 -4.81
CA LEU A 208 -10.26 -14.00 -6.14
C LEU A 208 -9.43 -14.98 -6.99
N PRO A 209 -8.10 -14.83 -7.13
CA PRO A 209 -7.27 -15.81 -7.85
C PRO A 209 -7.32 -17.20 -7.24
N LEU A 210 -7.36 -17.30 -5.92
CA LEU A 210 -7.48 -18.60 -5.24
C LEU A 210 -8.79 -19.28 -5.59
N PHE A 211 -9.89 -18.54 -5.62
CA PHE A 211 -11.20 -19.05 -6.06
C PHE A 211 -11.17 -19.48 -7.52
N LEU A 212 -10.65 -18.64 -8.39
CA LEU A 212 -10.59 -18.94 -9.84
C LEU A 212 -9.73 -20.16 -10.16
N ASN A 213 -8.68 -20.40 -9.41
CA ASN A 213 -7.84 -21.58 -9.59
C ASN A 213 -8.48 -22.86 -8.99
N GLN A 214 -9.24 -22.73 -7.91
CA GLN A 214 -9.80 -23.88 -7.19
C GLN A 214 -11.13 -24.36 -7.81
N VAL A 215 -11.98 -23.46 -8.28
CA VAL A 215 -13.31 -23.78 -8.81
C VAL A 215 -13.25 -24.70 -10.04
N PRO A 216 -12.40 -24.48 -11.07
CA PRO A 216 -12.28 -25.41 -12.19
C PRO A 216 -11.85 -26.79 -11.78
N HIS A 217 -10.97 -26.89 -10.78
CA HIS A 217 -10.51 -28.18 -10.27
C HIS A 217 -11.65 -28.95 -9.59
N TRP A 218 -12.53 -28.28 -8.87
CA TRP A 218 -13.74 -28.90 -8.28
C TRP A 218 -14.76 -29.33 -9.34
N MET A 219 -14.85 -28.59 -10.46
CA MET A 219 -15.76 -28.88 -11.55
C MET A 219 -15.20 -29.93 -12.53
N GLY A 220 -13.97 -30.44 -12.32
CA GLY A 220 -13.32 -31.41 -13.18
C GLY A 220 -12.99 -30.88 -14.58
N LEU A 221 -12.94 -29.56 -14.77
CA LEU A 221 -12.60 -28.93 -16.03
C LEU A 221 -11.07 -28.87 -16.19
N PRO A 222 -10.48 -29.40 -17.25
CA PRO A 222 -9.05 -29.34 -17.49
C PRO A 222 -8.65 -27.93 -17.98
N ILE A 223 -8.70 -26.92 -17.09
CA ILE A 223 -8.26 -25.56 -17.42
C ILE A 223 -6.78 -25.46 -17.12
N SER A 224 -5.98 -25.04 -18.11
CA SER A 224 -4.54 -24.81 -17.90
C SER A 224 -4.32 -23.61 -16.97
N THR A 225 -3.24 -23.61 -16.21
CA THR A 225 -2.85 -22.50 -15.33
C THR A 225 -2.74 -21.18 -16.10
N ALA A 226 -2.27 -21.21 -17.34
CA ALA A 226 -2.21 -20.03 -18.20
C ALA A 226 -3.60 -19.46 -18.51
N THR A 227 -4.58 -20.30 -18.80
CA THR A 227 -5.96 -19.88 -19.06
C THR A 227 -6.60 -19.29 -17.80
N ALA A 228 -6.32 -19.85 -16.63
CA ALA A 228 -6.79 -19.32 -15.36
C ALA A 228 -6.25 -17.90 -15.08
N THR A 229 -4.97 -17.67 -15.37
CA THR A 229 -4.34 -16.34 -15.21
C THR A 229 -4.94 -15.31 -16.18
N TYR A 230 -5.22 -15.69 -17.44
CA TYR A 230 -5.88 -14.76 -18.37
C TYR A 230 -7.32 -14.43 -17.95
N LEU A 231 -8.08 -15.41 -17.47
CA LEU A 231 -9.40 -15.19 -16.90
C LEU A 231 -9.37 -14.27 -15.69
N GLU A 232 -8.39 -14.45 -14.83
CA GLU A 232 -8.15 -13.58 -13.67
C GLU A 232 -7.99 -12.11 -14.08
N HIS A 233 -7.09 -11.83 -15.03
CA HIS A 233 -6.87 -10.46 -15.53
C HIS A 233 -8.12 -9.87 -16.19
N MET A 234 -8.85 -10.69 -16.97
CA MET A 234 -10.10 -10.26 -17.61
C MET A 234 -11.17 -9.92 -16.58
N ILE A 235 -11.32 -10.75 -15.52
CA ILE A 235 -12.28 -10.52 -14.45
C ILE A 235 -11.90 -9.28 -13.64
N PHE A 236 -10.63 -9.08 -13.32
CA PHE A 236 -10.19 -7.86 -12.65
C PHE A 236 -10.49 -6.61 -13.49
N GLY A 237 -10.17 -6.64 -14.78
CA GLY A 237 -10.51 -5.53 -15.68
C GLY A 237 -12.00 -5.23 -15.73
N ALA A 238 -12.84 -6.26 -15.86
CA ALA A 238 -14.29 -6.10 -15.86
C ALA A 238 -14.82 -5.57 -14.53
N LEU A 239 -14.31 -6.07 -13.39
CA LEU A 239 -14.69 -5.60 -12.07
C LEU A 239 -14.31 -4.15 -11.82
N ILE A 240 -13.13 -3.72 -12.28
CA ILE A 240 -12.72 -2.32 -12.16
C ILE A 240 -13.68 -1.41 -12.90
N VAL A 241 -14.00 -1.74 -14.16
CA VAL A 241 -14.97 -0.98 -14.97
C VAL A 241 -16.33 -0.98 -14.30
N PHE A 242 -16.78 -2.13 -13.79
CA PHE A 242 -18.07 -2.25 -13.08
C PHE A 242 -18.11 -1.33 -11.83
N PHE A 243 -17.10 -1.40 -10.97
CA PHE A 243 -17.06 -0.58 -9.75
C PHE A 243 -16.94 0.90 -10.06
N LEU A 244 -16.18 1.30 -11.08
CA LEU A 244 -16.07 2.71 -11.45
C LEU A 244 -17.39 3.29 -11.98
N ILE A 245 -18.21 2.48 -12.67
CA ILE A 245 -19.49 2.93 -13.29
C ILE A 245 -20.63 2.83 -12.29
N VAL A 246 -20.77 1.68 -11.61
CA VAL A 246 -21.98 1.34 -10.82
C VAL A 246 -21.86 1.82 -9.37
N GLU A 247 -20.69 1.62 -8.75
CA GLU A 247 -20.53 1.90 -7.33
C GLU A 247 -19.14 2.51 -7.04
N PRO A 248 -18.94 3.81 -7.33
CA PRO A 248 -17.64 4.47 -7.18
C PRO A 248 -17.10 4.51 -5.73
N HIS A 249 -17.94 4.16 -4.75
CA HIS A 249 -17.54 4.04 -3.35
C HIS A 249 -17.14 2.61 -2.95
N GLY A 250 -17.15 1.66 -3.88
CA GLY A 250 -16.65 0.30 -3.71
C GLY A 250 -17.38 -0.55 -2.66
N LEU A 251 -16.74 -1.65 -2.27
CA LEU A 251 -17.25 -2.63 -1.30
C LEU A 251 -17.58 -2.00 0.07
N ALA A 252 -16.88 -0.94 0.47
CA ALA A 252 -17.13 -0.26 1.74
C ALA A 252 -18.56 0.30 1.84
N LYS A 253 -19.09 0.88 0.77
CA LYS A 253 -20.46 1.40 0.75
C LYS A 253 -21.47 0.27 0.73
N LEU A 254 -21.21 -0.79 -0.05
CA LEU A 254 -22.08 -1.97 -0.04
C LEU A 254 -22.18 -2.55 1.37
N TRP A 255 -21.08 -2.67 2.07
CA TRP A 255 -21.06 -3.11 3.47
C TRP A 255 -21.84 -2.16 4.40
N ALA A 256 -21.64 -0.85 4.27
CA ALA A 256 -22.37 0.14 5.06
C ALA A 256 -23.89 0.07 4.82
N THR A 257 -24.30 -0.07 3.55
CA THR A 257 -25.70 -0.22 3.15
C THR A 257 -26.31 -1.52 3.67
N ALA A 258 -25.57 -2.64 3.54
CA ALA A 258 -26.01 -3.93 4.09
C ALA A 258 -26.20 -3.86 5.61
N ARG A 259 -25.22 -3.28 6.33
CA ARG A 259 -25.30 -3.08 7.76
C ARG A 259 -26.48 -2.20 8.17
N GLN A 260 -26.77 -1.15 7.42
CA GLN A 260 -27.90 -0.27 7.67
C GLN A 260 -29.23 -0.99 7.47
N LYS A 261 -29.37 -1.75 6.37
CA LYS A 261 -30.57 -2.56 6.11
C LYS A 261 -30.78 -3.63 7.18
N LEU A 262 -29.73 -4.32 7.61
CA LEU A 262 -29.80 -5.31 8.68
C LEU A 262 -30.20 -4.69 10.05
N ARG A 263 -29.77 -3.44 10.30
CA ARG A 263 -30.12 -2.74 11.55
C ARG A 263 -31.58 -2.30 11.59
N VAL A 264 -32.18 -2.04 10.45
CA VAL A 264 -33.60 -1.59 10.30
C VAL A 264 -34.56 -2.78 10.16
N TRP A 265 -34.02 -4.01 9.84
CA TRP A 265 -34.83 -5.22 9.79
C TRP A 265 -35.33 -5.60 11.20
N PRO A 266 -36.67 -5.89 11.46
CA PRO A 266 -37.70 -6.26 10.49
C PRO A 266 -38.67 -5.13 10.08
N PHE A 267 -38.37 -3.87 10.35
CA PHE A 267 -39.24 -2.73 10.01
C PHE A 267 -38.69 -1.93 8.83
N PRO A 268 -38.99 -2.31 7.56
CA PRO A 268 -38.70 -1.48 6.42
C PRO A 268 -39.61 -0.25 6.39
N HIS A 269 -39.04 0.92 6.53
CA HIS A 269 -39.67 2.18 6.17
C HIS A 269 -39.23 2.65 4.81
#